data_aa0400cdd08a18d80ab58be290f6a0c7
#
_entry.id   aa0400cdd08a18d80ab58be290f6a0c7
#
_cell.length_a   1.000
_cell.length_b   1.000
_cell.length_c   1.000
_cell.angle_alpha   90.00
_cell.angle_beta   90.00
_cell.angle_gamma   90.00
#
_symmetry.space_group_name_H-M   'P 1'
#
loop_
_entity.id
_entity.type
_entity.pdbx_description
1 polymer ?
#
loop_
_entity_poly.entity_id
_entity_poly.type
_entity_poly.pdbx_seq_one_letter_code
_entity_poly.pdbx_strand_id
1 'polypeptide(L)'
;RVVPEGEALEAAEAMAHEIAKFPQQAMLADRRSIVETHGLTVREALKIEWANGLAAVSNEGFDGAARFTGGLGRHGDFEEI
;
A
#
# COMPACT_ATOMS: atom_id res chain seq x y z
N ARG A 1 -6.66 12.73 8.30
CA ARG A 1 -6.31 12.91 9.72
C ARG A 1 -6.23 14.40 10.06
N VAL A 2 -6.78 14.83 11.17
CA VAL A 2 -6.68 16.22 11.68
C VAL A 2 -5.74 16.21 12.88
N VAL A 3 -4.83 17.17 12.92
CA VAL A 3 -3.84 17.32 14.00
C VAL A 3 -3.87 18.77 14.52
N PRO A 4 -3.32 19.04 15.72
CA PRO A 4 -3.20 20.40 16.23
C PRO A 4 -2.45 21.34 15.30
N GLU A 5 -2.69 22.63 15.41
CA GLU A 5 -2.00 23.65 14.62
C GLU A 5 -0.48 23.56 14.82
N GLY A 6 0.26 23.61 13.73
CA GLY A 6 1.72 23.52 13.72
C GLY A 6 2.30 22.10 13.66
N GLU A 7 1.49 21.05 13.85
CA GLU A 7 1.96 19.65 13.89
C GLU A 7 1.76 18.88 12.58
N ALA A 8 1.22 19.53 11.55
CA ALA A 8 0.85 18.86 10.32
C ALA A 8 2.05 18.21 9.59
N LEU A 9 3.18 18.89 9.53
CA LEU A 9 4.38 18.39 8.86
C LEU A 9 4.95 17.17 9.58
N GLU A 10 5.12 17.26 10.88
CA GLU A 10 5.64 16.15 11.70
C GLU A 10 4.73 14.91 11.61
N ALA A 11 3.42 15.11 11.70
CA ALA A 11 2.44 14.04 11.56
C ALA A 11 2.46 13.41 10.16
N ALA A 12 2.63 14.21 9.12
CA ALA A 12 2.74 13.72 7.74
C ALA A 12 4.02 12.91 7.51
N GLU A 13 5.15 13.38 8.03
CA GLU A 13 6.42 12.66 7.95
C GLU A 13 6.37 11.33 8.71
N ALA A 14 5.79 11.30 9.91
CA ALA A 14 5.59 10.08 10.67
C ALA A 14 4.74 9.06 9.90
N MET A 15 3.65 9.49 9.29
CA MET A 15 2.81 8.63 8.44
C MET A 15 3.58 8.13 7.22
N ALA A 16 4.38 8.96 6.58
CA ALA A 16 5.21 8.56 5.43
C ALA A 16 6.22 7.47 5.83
N HIS A 17 6.84 7.60 7.00
CA HIS A 17 7.75 6.56 7.52
C HIS A 17 7.03 5.25 7.84
N GLU A 18 5.80 5.29 8.35
CA GLU A 18 4.98 4.08 8.51
C GLU A 18 4.69 3.41 7.16
N ILE A 19 4.25 4.19 6.16
CA ILE A 19 3.98 3.68 4.81
C ILE A 19 5.24 3.09 4.16
N ALA A 20 6.40 3.67 4.41
CA ALA A 20 7.66 3.19 3.84
C ALA A 20 8.08 1.79 4.33
N LYS A 21 7.49 1.29 5.41
CA LYS A 21 7.73 -0.08 5.91
C LYS A 21 7.01 -1.16 5.11
N PHE A 22 5.95 -0.81 4.38
CA PHE A 22 5.18 -1.77 3.58
C PHE A 22 5.86 -2.09 2.25
N PRO A 23 5.50 -3.21 1.59
CA PRO A 23 5.99 -3.54 0.25
C PRO A 23 5.73 -2.41 -0.75
N GLN A 24 6.78 -1.78 -1.23
CA GLN A 24 6.66 -0.54 -2.00
C GLN A 24 6.12 -0.77 -3.41
N GLN A 25 6.42 -1.88 -4.05
CA GLN A 25 5.88 -2.19 -5.37
C GLN A 25 4.37 -2.37 -5.34
N ALA A 26 3.86 -3.08 -4.32
CA ALA A 26 2.43 -3.25 -4.12
C ALA A 26 1.74 -1.90 -3.86
N MET A 27 2.24 -1.10 -2.93
CA MET A 27 1.69 0.21 -2.59
C MET A 27 1.67 1.16 -3.80
N LEU A 28 2.75 1.19 -4.58
CA LEU A 28 2.83 2.02 -5.78
C LEU A 28 1.93 1.51 -6.91
N ALA A 29 1.74 0.19 -7.04
CA ALA A 29 0.81 -0.41 -7.98
C ALA A 29 -0.64 -0.03 -7.64
N ASP A 30 -1.04 -0.13 -6.37
CA ASP A 30 -2.36 0.26 -5.90
C ASP A 30 -2.63 1.75 -6.14
N ARG A 31 -1.65 2.61 -5.80
CA ARG A 31 -1.76 4.04 -6.06
C ARG A 31 -1.95 4.33 -7.56
N ARG A 32 -1.18 3.67 -8.42
CA ARG A 32 -1.31 3.80 -9.88
C ARG A 32 -2.68 3.37 -10.34
N SER A 33 -3.19 2.24 -9.86
CA SER A 33 -4.52 1.75 -10.19
C SER A 33 -5.61 2.75 -9.81
N ILE A 34 -5.55 3.32 -8.62
CA ILE A 34 -6.52 4.33 -8.18
C ILE A 34 -6.53 5.54 -9.13
N VAL A 35 -5.36 6.04 -9.54
CA VAL A 35 -5.26 7.20 -10.43
C VAL A 35 -5.71 6.87 -11.86
N GLU A 36 -5.29 5.74 -12.41
CA GLU A 36 -5.55 5.37 -13.80
C GLU A 36 -6.99 4.88 -14.04
N THR A 37 -7.65 4.33 -13.02
CA THR A 37 -8.99 3.78 -13.16
C THR A 37 -10.10 4.78 -12.91
N HIS A 38 -9.77 5.99 -12.49
CA HIS A 38 -10.76 7.02 -12.22
C HIS A 38 -11.62 7.33 -13.46
N GLY A 39 -12.94 7.22 -13.29
CA GLY A 39 -13.90 7.47 -14.38
C GLY A 39 -14.07 6.33 -15.39
N LEU A 40 -13.40 5.21 -15.22
CA LEU A 40 -13.57 4.03 -16.07
C LEU A 40 -14.72 3.13 -15.61
N THR A 41 -15.19 2.26 -16.50
CA THR A 41 -16.09 1.17 -16.10
C THR A 41 -15.35 0.18 -15.21
N VAL A 42 -16.10 -0.56 -14.38
CA VAL A 42 -15.53 -1.60 -13.52
C VAL A 42 -14.72 -2.61 -14.33
N ARG A 43 -15.23 -3.01 -15.51
CA ARG A 43 -14.54 -3.97 -16.38
C ARG A 43 -13.19 -3.46 -16.87
N GLU A 44 -13.12 -2.21 -17.29
CA GLU A 44 -11.88 -1.57 -17.74
C GLU A 44 -10.91 -1.38 -16.57
N ALA A 45 -11.41 -0.91 -15.42
CA ALA A 45 -10.64 -0.72 -14.21
C ALA A 45 -9.98 -2.02 -13.72
N LEU A 46 -10.72 -3.15 -13.70
CA LEU A 46 -10.20 -4.44 -13.27
C LEU A 46 -9.05 -4.94 -14.16
N LYS A 47 -9.06 -4.66 -15.46
CA LYS A 47 -7.95 -5.00 -16.35
C LYS A 47 -6.68 -4.23 -16.02
N ILE A 48 -6.82 -2.94 -15.73
CA ILE A 48 -5.70 -2.06 -15.37
C ILE A 48 -5.14 -2.48 -14.01
N GLU A 49 -6.00 -2.72 -13.04
CA GLU A 49 -5.61 -3.16 -11.70
C GLU A 49 -4.84 -4.48 -11.74
N TRP A 50 -5.33 -5.45 -12.51
CA TRP A 50 -4.64 -6.71 -12.73
C TRP A 50 -3.24 -6.51 -13.32
N ALA A 51 -3.13 -5.69 -14.37
CA ALA A 51 -1.85 -5.41 -15.01
C ALA A 51 -0.86 -4.71 -14.07
N ASN A 52 -1.34 -3.75 -13.28
CA ASN A 52 -0.52 -3.03 -12.30
C ASN A 52 -0.07 -3.91 -11.12
N GLY A 53 -0.96 -4.79 -10.64
CA GLY A 53 -0.71 -5.62 -9.46
C GLY A 53 0.15 -6.85 -9.74
N LEU A 54 0.17 -7.37 -10.96
CA LEU A 54 0.80 -8.65 -11.28
C LEU A 54 2.29 -8.69 -10.95
N ALA A 55 3.02 -7.63 -11.27
CA ALA A 55 4.45 -7.53 -10.96
C ALA A 55 4.72 -7.49 -9.45
N ALA A 56 3.89 -6.77 -8.69
CA ALA A 56 4.00 -6.70 -7.24
C ALA A 56 3.74 -8.06 -6.58
N VAL A 57 2.73 -8.80 -7.05
CA VAL A 57 2.46 -10.18 -6.57
C VAL A 57 3.65 -11.09 -6.83
N SER A 58 4.23 -11.04 -8.03
CA SER A 58 5.37 -11.89 -8.40
C SER A 58 6.64 -11.57 -7.61
N ASN A 59 6.88 -10.29 -7.31
CA ASN A 59 8.13 -9.85 -6.70
C ASN A 59 8.07 -9.78 -5.16
N GLU A 60 6.94 -9.38 -4.60
CA GLU A 60 6.80 -9.08 -3.16
C GLU A 60 5.68 -9.87 -2.47
N GLY A 61 4.67 -10.31 -3.22
CA GLY A 61 3.44 -10.88 -2.63
C GLY A 61 3.69 -12.15 -1.83
N PHE A 62 4.57 -13.02 -2.30
CA PHE A 62 4.90 -14.27 -1.60
C PHE A 62 5.63 -14.01 -0.28
N ASP A 63 6.59 -13.09 -0.28
CA ASP A 63 7.32 -12.71 0.93
C ASP A 63 6.42 -11.99 1.93
N GLY A 64 5.55 -11.11 1.46
CA GLY A 64 4.54 -10.44 2.27
C GLY A 64 3.55 -11.41 2.91
N ALA A 65 3.06 -12.37 2.14
CA ALA A 65 2.17 -13.43 2.64
C ALA A 65 2.86 -14.33 3.66
N ALA A 66 4.12 -14.69 3.45
CA ALA A 66 4.91 -15.48 4.39
C ALA A 66 5.11 -14.74 5.72
N ARG A 67 5.42 -13.45 5.68
CA ARG A 67 5.54 -12.62 6.91
C ARG A 67 4.22 -12.54 7.66
N PHE A 68 3.11 -12.31 6.98
CA PHE A 68 1.78 -12.28 7.59
C PHE A 68 1.40 -13.63 8.19
N THR A 69 1.69 -14.73 7.51
CA THR A 69 1.49 -16.10 8.03
C THR A 69 2.34 -16.35 9.26
N GLY A 70 3.55 -15.79 9.30
CA GLY A 70 4.45 -15.83 10.47
C GLY A 70 4.01 -14.93 11.64
N GLY A 71 2.94 -14.12 11.46
CA GLY A 71 2.35 -13.28 12.51
C GLY A 71 2.58 -11.78 12.37
N LEU A 72 3.46 -11.34 11.47
CA LEU A 72 3.77 -9.91 11.30
C LEU A 72 2.56 -9.15 10.72
N GLY A 73 2.19 -8.07 11.35
CA GLY A 73 1.08 -7.21 10.93
C GLY A 73 -0.32 -7.78 11.15
N ARG A 74 -0.44 -9.02 11.63
CA ARG A 74 -1.73 -9.75 11.73
C ARG A 74 -2.74 -9.06 12.64
N HIS A 75 -2.30 -8.35 13.65
CA HIS A 75 -3.14 -7.67 14.64
C HIS A 75 -3.01 -6.14 14.60
N GLY A 76 -2.55 -5.60 13.48
CA GLY A 76 -2.34 -4.16 13.34
C GLY A 76 -1.05 -3.64 13.95
N ASP A 77 -0.15 -4.52 14.35
CA ASP A 77 1.20 -4.18 14.75
C ASP A 77 2.12 -4.21 13.53
N PHE A 78 2.62 -3.04 13.16
CA PHE A 78 3.45 -2.84 11.96
C PHE A 78 4.89 -2.46 12.28
N GLU A 79 5.33 -2.56 13.53
CA GLU A 79 6.68 -2.13 13.92
C GLU A 79 7.78 -2.98 13.25
N GLU A 80 7.51 -4.25 13.04
CA GLU A 80 8.47 -5.21 12.46
C GLU A 80 8.13 -5.65 11.02
N ILE A 81 7.23 -4.95 10.38
CA ILE A 81 6.72 -5.39 9.07
C ILE A 81 7.76 -5.24 7.93
#